data_dda84fdbf7015401da447eae4015233a
#
_entry.id   dda84fdbf7015401da447eae4015233a
#
_cell.length_a   1.000
_cell.length_b   1.000
_cell.length_c   1.000
_cell.angle_alpha   90.00
_cell.angle_beta   90.00
_cell.angle_gamma   90.00
#
_symmetry.space_group_name_H-M   'P 1'
#
loop_
_entity.id
_entity.type
_entity.pdbx_description
1 polymer ?
#
loop_
_entity_poly.entity_id
_entity_poly.type
_entity_poly.pdbx_seq_one_letter_code
_entity_poly.pdbx_strand_id
1 'polypeptide(L)'
;MIKSRIFRKHVGNSLNDLLEFDGTLEQLEAEALKRVIVWQIQQAMGQTGVNKSQLAQKMHTSRTVVNRLLDEKDTGVTITTLVKAGRALGMTWTLESDGGNGSPRAA
;
A
#
# COMPACT_ATOMS: atom_id res chain seq x y z
N MET A 1 -7.35 7.06 -4.56
CA MET A 1 -7.83 7.35 -4.37
C MET A 1 -9.12 7.44 -4.04
N ILE A 2 -9.62 8.23 -4.24
CA ILE A 2 -10.89 8.39 -4.12
C ILE A 2 -11.70 7.26 -4.41
N LYS A 3 -11.21 6.46 -5.25
CA LYS A 3 -11.88 5.33 -5.60
C LYS A 3 -12.14 4.43 -4.50
N SER A 4 -11.28 4.28 -3.54
CA SER A 4 -11.52 3.34 -2.48
C SER A 4 -12.68 3.78 -1.62
N ARG A 5 -12.87 5.05 -1.43
CA ARG A 5 -13.98 5.49 -0.66
C ARG A 5 -15.29 5.27 -1.39
N ILE A 6 -15.31 5.51 -2.68
CA ILE A 6 -16.49 5.30 -3.46
C ILE A 6 -16.82 3.84 -3.52
N PHE A 7 -15.82 3.01 -3.68
CA PHE A 7 -16.01 1.58 -3.71
C PHE A 7 -16.65 1.11 -2.42
N ARG A 8 -16.18 1.58 -1.30
CA ARG A 8 -16.71 1.20 -0.02
C ARG A 8 -18.17 1.59 0.12
N LYS A 9 -18.51 2.75 -0.37
CA LYS A 9 -19.88 3.18 -0.32
C LYS A 9 -20.78 2.32 -1.15
N HIS A 10 -20.34 2.00 -2.34
CA HIS A 10 -21.16 1.23 -3.24
C HIS A 10 -21.39 -0.19 -2.79
N VAL A 11 -20.41 -0.80 -2.18
CA VAL A 11 -20.55 -2.18 -1.79
C VAL A 11 -20.93 -2.34 -0.35
N GLY A 12 -21.07 -1.21 0.34
CA GLY A 12 -21.17 -1.25 1.77
C GLY A 12 -22.25 -2.13 2.31
N ASN A 13 -23.43 -2.08 1.73
CA ASN A 13 -24.51 -2.84 2.32
C ASN A 13 -24.39 -4.32 2.13
N SER A 14 -24.42 -4.77 0.92
CA SER A 14 -24.44 -6.20 0.73
C SER A 14 -23.08 -6.83 0.91
N LEU A 15 -22.06 -6.20 0.39
CA LEU A 15 -20.74 -6.79 0.49
C LEU A 15 -20.21 -6.70 1.93
N ASN A 16 -20.54 -5.63 2.61
CA ASN A 16 -20.14 -5.49 3.97
C ASN A 16 -20.72 -6.57 4.85
N ASP A 17 -21.98 -6.87 4.68
CA ASP A 17 -22.60 -7.91 5.46
C ASP A 17 -21.87 -9.22 5.27
N LEU A 18 -21.54 -9.53 4.05
CA LEU A 18 -20.87 -10.76 3.74
C LEU A 18 -19.47 -10.81 4.32
N LEU A 19 -18.74 -9.75 4.15
CA LEU A 19 -17.35 -9.72 4.58
C LEU A 19 -17.22 -9.61 6.08
N GLU A 20 -18.10 -8.88 6.70
CA GLU A 20 -18.05 -8.78 8.14
C GLU A 20 -18.33 -10.11 8.79
N PHE A 21 -19.23 -10.85 8.20
CA PHE A 21 -19.54 -12.14 8.71
C PHE A 21 -18.28 -13.01 8.75
N ASP A 22 -17.45 -12.90 7.73
CA ASP A 22 -16.23 -13.66 7.67
C ASP A 22 -15.05 -12.92 8.28
N GLY A 23 -15.25 -11.68 8.68
CA GLY A 23 -14.14 -10.91 9.20
C GLY A 23 -13.13 -10.53 8.16
N THR A 24 -13.53 -10.45 6.89
CA THR A 24 -12.60 -10.22 5.81
C THR A 24 -12.67 -8.83 5.20
N LEU A 25 -13.52 -7.94 5.73
CA LEU A 25 -13.60 -6.61 5.17
C LEU A 25 -12.28 -5.87 5.31
N GLU A 26 -11.68 -5.95 6.48
CA GLU A 26 -10.41 -5.28 6.71
C GLU A 26 -9.33 -5.89 5.86
N GLN A 27 -9.37 -7.19 5.66
CA GLN A 27 -8.39 -7.83 4.80
C GLN A 27 -8.54 -7.36 3.37
N LEU A 28 -9.76 -7.21 2.90
CA LEU A 28 -10.02 -6.74 1.56
C LEU A 28 -9.48 -5.31 1.38
N GLU A 29 -9.71 -4.47 2.37
CA GLU A 29 -9.20 -3.10 2.31
C GLU A 29 -7.68 -3.08 2.35
N ALA A 30 -7.08 -3.97 3.14
CA ALA A 30 -5.63 -4.04 3.21
C ALA A 30 -5.05 -4.45 1.87
N GLU A 31 -5.69 -5.39 1.19
CA GLU A 31 -5.21 -5.82 -0.12
C GLU A 31 -5.36 -4.71 -1.16
N ALA A 32 -6.45 -3.95 -1.07
CA ALA A 32 -6.61 -2.83 -1.99
C ALA A 32 -5.52 -1.79 -1.76
N LEU A 33 -5.21 -1.50 -0.51
CA LEU A 33 -4.15 -0.57 -0.20
C LEU A 33 -2.81 -1.10 -0.68
N LYS A 34 -2.57 -2.40 -0.51
CA LYS A 34 -1.31 -2.98 -0.94
C LYS A 34 -1.13 -2.86 -2.44
N ARG A 35 -2.22 -3.00 -3.20
CA ARG A 35 -2.13 -2.81 -4.65
C ARG A 35 -1.67 -1.41 -5.00
N VAL A 36 -2.18 -0.42 -4.29
CA VAL A 36 -1.77 0.96 -4.54
C VAL A 36 -0.29 1.13 -4.22
N ILE A 37 0.13 0.55 -3.10
CA ILE A 37 1.53 0.63 -2.69
C ILE A 37 2.43 -0.01 -3.74
N VAL A 38 2.07 -1.21 -4.18
CA VAL A 38 2.87 -1.92 -5.19
C VAL A 38 2.94 -1.11 -6.47
N TRP A 39 1.81 -0.55 -6.89
CA TRP A 39 1.78 0.25 -8.11
C TRP A 39 2.71 1.45 -8.01
N GLN A 40 2.68 2.14 -6.87
CA GLN A 40 3.52 3.31 -6.70
C GLN A 40 4.99 2.94 -6.67
N ILE A 41 5.33 1.81 -6.04
CA ILE A 41 6.71 1.37 -6.01
C ILE A 41 7.17 1.00 -7.42
N GLN A 42 6.34 0.30 -8.18
CA GLN A 42 6.70 -0.08 -9.53
C GLN A 42 6.86 1.14 -10.44
N GLN A 43 6.02 2.14 -10.26
CA GLN A 43 6.17 3.37 -11.01
C GLN A 43 7.51 4.03 -10.71
N ALA A 44 7.87 4.11 -9.44
CA ALA A 44 9.12 4.72 -9.06
C ALA A 44 10.31 3.91 -9.54
N MET A 45 10.20 2.58 -9.52
CA MET A 45 11.27 1.74 -10.05
C MET A 45 11.49 1.99 -11.53
N GLY A 46 10.38 2.13 -12.27
CA GLY A 46 10.49 2.42 -13.70
C GLY A 46 11.11 3.77 -13.97
N GLN A 47 10.75 4.76 -13.17
CA GLN A 47 11.28 6.10 -13.38
C GLN A 47 12.74 6.21 -13.02
N THR A 48 13.19 5.44 -12.05
CA THR A 48 14.57 5.51 -11.61
C THR A 48 15.46 4.45 -12.24
N GLY A 49 14.86 3.53 -12.99
CA GLY A 49 15.65 2.47 -13.63
C GLY A 49 16.16 1.43 -12.66
N VAL A 50 15.49 1.26 -11.53
CA VAL A 50 15.94 0.33 -10.50
C VAL A 50 15.18 -0.98 -10.65
N ASN A 51 15.90 -2.10 -10.69
CA ASN A 51 15.25 -3.40 -10.74
C ASN A 51 15.17 -3.99 -9.33
N LYS A 52 14.59 -5.18 -9.21
CA LYS A 52 14.37 -5.79 -7.90
C LYS A 52 15.68 -6.01 -7.14
N SER A 53 16.70 -6.49 -7.83
CA SER A 53 17.98 -6.73 -7.19
C SER A 53 18.60 -5.45 -6.68
N GLN A 54 18.52 -4.40 -7.49
CA GLN A 54 19.05 -3.12 -7.09
C GLN A 54 18.27 -2.52 -5.94
N LEU A 55 16.95 -2.72 -5.96
CA LEU A 55 16.13 -2.24 -4.87
C LEU A 55 16.49 -2.95 -3.57
N ALA A 56 16.71 -4.26 -3.63
CA ALA A 56 17.11 -5.00 -2.45
C ALA A 56 18.42 -4.46 -1.89
N GLN A 57 19.36 -4.15 -2.77
CA GLN A 57 20.63 -3.59 -2.33
C GLN A 57 20.45 -2.23 -1.68
N LYS A 58 19.64 -1.39 -2.29
CA LYS A 58 19.42 -0.05 -1.76
C LYS A 58 18.68 -0.09 -0.44
N MET A 59 17.85 -1.08 -0.24
CA MET A 59 17.12 -1.24 1.01
C MET A 59 17.91 -2.01 2.04
N HIS A 60 19.07 -2.51 1.68
CA HIS A 60 19.91 -3.32 2.57
C HIS A 60 19.12 -4.56 3.03
N THR A 61 18.50 -5.23 2.09
CA THR A 61 17.69 -6.37 2.42
C THR A 61 17.82 -7.42 1.31
N SER A 62 17.12 -8.52 1.44
CA SER A 62 17.21 -9.60 0.47
C SER A 62 16.18 -9.40 -0.63
N ARG A 63 16.41 -10.09 -1.75
CA ARG A 63 15.47 -10.05 -2.83
C ARG A 63 14.14 -10.67 -2.45
N THR A 64 14.16 -11.64 -1.53
CA THR A 64 12.94 -12.23 -1.02
C THR A 64 12.06 -11.17 -0.38
N VAL A 65 12.65 -10.27 0.38
CA VAL A 65 11.88 -9.19 1.01
C VAL A 65 11.28 -8.29 -0.06
N VAL A 66 12.02 -8.00 -1.11
CA VAL A 66 11.50 -7.18 -2.19
C VAL A 66 10.38 -7.89 -2.91
N ASN A 67 10.51 -9.19 -3.15
CA ASN A 67 9.43 -9.94 -3.79
C ASN A 67 8.16 -9.89 -2.96
N ARG A 68 8.27 -10.00 -1.66
CA ARG A 68 7.10 -9.93 -0.79
C ARG A 68 6.53 -8.53 -0.75
N LEU A 69 7.39 -7.53 -0.78
CA LEU A 69 6.95 -6.16 -0.82
C LEU A 69 6.09 -5.89 -2.06
N LEU A 70 6.45 -6.50 -3.17
CA LEU A 70 5.75 -6.28 -4.43
C LEU A 70 4.62 -7.27 -4.68
N ASP A 71 4.33 -8.13 -3.70
CA ASP A 71 3.24 -9.08 -3.82
C ASP A 71 1.96 -8.42 -3.31
N GLU A 72 1.01 -8.22 -4.18
CA GLU A 72 -0.22 -7.52 -3.83
C GLU A 72 -1.03 -8.23 -2.76
N LYS A 73 -0.81 -9.51 -2.59
CA LYS A 73 -1.56 -10.27 -1.60
C LYS A 73 -0.88 -10.33 -0.25
N ASP A 74 0.35 -9.88 -0.17
CA ASP A 74 1.08 -9.90 1.09
C ASP A 74 0.85 -8.59 1.81
N THR A 75 -0.11 -8.58 2.71
CA THR A 75 -0.47 -7.38 3.43
C THR A 75 0.29 -7.24 4.74
N GLY A 76 1.24 -8.13 5.00
CA GLY A 76 1.99 -8.09 6.24
C GLY A 76 3.24 -7.24 6.20
N VAL A 77 3.37 -6.40 5.20
CA VAL A 77 4.56 -5.54 5.09
C VAL A 77 4.58 -4.56 6.26
N THR A 78 5.77 -4.30 6.78
CA THR A 78 5.90 -3.39 7.91
C THR A 78 6.13 -1.97 7.42
N ILE A 79 5.85 -1.03 8.30
CA ILE A 79 6.10 0.37 8.01
C ILE A 79 7.59 0.59 7.76
N THR A 80 8.43 -0.09 8.52
CA THR A 80 9.88 0.06 8.32
C THR A 80 10.29 -0.35 6.91
N THR A 81 9.70 -1.42 6.40
CA THR A 81 10.02 -1.86 5.04
C THR A 81 9.55 -0.81 4.03
N LEU A 82 8.38 -0.23 4.24
CA LEU A 82 7.90 0.82 3.34
C LEU A 82 8.82 2.03 3.37
N VAL A 83 9.28 2.41 4.53
CA VAL A 83 10.19 3.55 4.64
C VAL A 83 11.49 3.26 3.92
N LYS A 84 12.01 2.05 4.06
CA LYS A 84 13.25 1.69 3.36
C LYS A 84 13.06 1.77 1.85
N ALA A 85 11.93 1.27 1.36
CA ALA A 85 11.67 1.32 -0.07
C ALA A 85 11.54 2.77 -0.54
N GLY A 86 10.87 3.59 0.25
CA GLY A 86 10.70 4.99 -0.10
C GLY A 86 12.03 5.70 -0.20
N ARG A 87 12.89 5.49 0.78
CA ARG A 87 14.20 6.14 0.75
C ARG A 87 15.03 5.66 -0.42
N ALA A 88 14.92 4.38 -0.74
CA ALA A 88 15.67 3.83 -1.86
C ALA A 88 15.23 4.41 -3.19
N LEU A 89 13.95 4.76 -3.30
CA LEU A 89 13.37 5.21 -4.56
C LEU A 89 13.06 6.70 -4.58
N GLY A 90 13.36 7.41 -3.52
CA GLY A 90 13.09 8.85 -3.48
C GLY A 90 11.63 9.18 -3.27
N MET A 91 10.89 8.30 -2.60
CA MET A 91 9.47 8.51 -2.34
C MET A 91 9.24 8.76 -0.87
N THR A 92 8.11 9.38 -0.56
CA THR A 92 7.69 9.56 0.82
C THR A 92 6.26 9.07 0.94
N TRP A 93 5.99 8.28 1.97
CA TRP A 93 4.66 7.75 2.20
C TRP A 93 3.90 8.68 3.13
N THR A 94 2.67 8.98 2.76
CA THR A 94 1.80 9.73 3.64
C THR A 94 0.42 9.13 3.60
N LEU A 95 -0.33 9.33 4.66
CA LEU A 95 -1.70 8.86 4.75
C LEU A 95 -2.61 10.05 4.88
N GLU A 96 -3.74 9.97 4.20
CA GLU A 96 -4.75 11.00 4.28
C GLU A 96 -6.04 10.40 4.77
N SER A 97 -6.71 11.14 5.61
CA SER A 97 -7.98 10.68 6.15
C SER A 97 -9.07 10.84 5.11
N ASP A 98 -9.94 9.85 5.05
CA ASP A 98 -11.06 9.93 4.18
C ASP A 98 -11.93 11.10 4.51
N GLY A 99 -12.07 11.38 5.72
CA GLY A 99 -12.97 12.37 6.17
C GLY A 99 -12.55 13.72 5.94
N GLY A 100 -11.58 13.94 5.76
CA GLY A 100 -11.32 15.02 5.53
C GLY A 100 -10.92 16.02 5.98
N ASN A 101 -10.99 16.55 5.88
CA ASN A 101 -10.69 17.54 6.06
C ASN A 101 -9.89 17.73 6.97
N GLY A 102 -9.62 17.42 7.24
CA GLY A 102 -8.93 17.55 7.99
C GLY A 102 -7.87 17.66 8.26
N SER A 103 -7.49 17.72 8.26
CA SER A 103 -6.61 17.85 8.37
C SER A 103 -5.87 17.85 9.21
N PRO A 104 -5.62 17.45 9.50
CA PRO A 104 -4.96 17.32 10.33
C PRO A 104 -3.80 17.65 10.45
N ARG A 105 -3.35 17.59 10.04
CA ARG A 105 -2.35 17.83 10.05
C ARG A 105 -2.09 18.76 10.50
N ALA A 106 -2.48 19.01 10.42
CA ALA A 106 -2.28 19.97 10.71
C ALA A 106 -1.81 20.12 11.76
N ALA A 107 -1.86 19.74 12.07
CA ALA A 107 -1.41 20.03 12.90
C ALA A 107 -0.67 19.93 13.26
#